data_063ef10afb74b08b26b8361eec5a93ff
#
_entry.id   063ef10afb74b08b26b8361eec5a93ff
#
_cell.length_a   1.000
_cell.length_b   1.000
_cell.length_c   1.000
_cell.angle_alpha   90.00
_cell.angle_beta   90.00
_cell.angle_gamma   90.00
#
_symmetry.space_group_name_H-M   'P 1'
#
loop_
_entity.id
_entity.type
_entity.pdbx_description
1 polymer ?
#
loop_
_entity_poly.entity_id
_entity_poly.type
_entity_poly.pdbx_seq_one_letter_code
_entity_poly.pdbx_strand_id
1 'polypeptide(L)'
;MGAFFVYVVKSAVCLAVFYLFYRLLLSRETFHRFNRIALLGILILSCAIPFVEVTMKEPMEVSQQLLTWEELLLMADLNRTATVEAAPVSAITWREVLLMVYLLGIVFFFLRNVWSLTRMLRLIKGSTLVRQENGITLITHQKKIAPFSWMKFVVISEKDLKENGEEILTHEYAHIRKRHSIDLLIADICIFFQWFNPASWLLKQELQNICLLYTSDAADEG
;
A
#
# COMPACT_ATOMS: atom_id res chain seq x y z
N MET A 1 7.99 0.64 23.91
CA MET A 1 8.04 -0.41 22.85
C MET A 1 6.74 -1.19 22.72
N GLY A 2 6.07 -1.59 23.82
CA GLY A 2 4.80 -2.33 23.78
C GLY A 2 3.69 -1.64 23.01
N ALA A 3 3.47 -0.33 23.22
CA ALA A 3 2.44 0.45 22.56
C ALA A 3 2.56 0.44 21.02
N PHE A 4 3.78 0.47 20.50
CA PHE A 4 4.02 0.41 19.05
C PHE A 4 3.57 -0.94 18.45
N PHE A 5 3.91 -2.06 19.09
CA PHE A 5 3.47 -3.39 18.62
C PHE A 5 1.94 -3.52 18.67
N VAL A 6 1.34 -3.05 19.75
CA VAL A 6 -0.13 -3.03 19.91
C VAL A 6 -0.78 -2.25 18.77
N TYR A 7 -0.25 -1.06 18.45
CA TYR A 7 -0.71 -0.25 17.33
C TYR A 7 -0.62 -1.00 16.00
N VAL A 8 0.55 -1.60 15.70
CA VAL A 8 0.78 -2.33 14.44
C VAL A 8 -0.18 -3.51 14.32
N VAL A 9 -0.39 -4.27 15.40
CA VAL A 9 -1.33 -5.40 15.40
C VAL A 9 -2.78 -4.92 15.26
N LYS A 10 -3.20 -3.90 16.02
CA LYS A 10 -4.55 -3.31 15.91
C LYS A 10 -4.81 -2.84 14.47
N SER A 11 -3.87 -2.12 13.85
CA SER A 11 -4.00 -1.66 12.46
C SER A 11 -4.07 -2.83 11.47
N ALA A 12 -3.27 -3.88 11.67
CA ALA A 12 -3.28 -5.06 10.81
C ALA A 12 -4.60 -5.82 10.88
N VAL A 13 -5.16 -5.98 12.08
CA VAL A 13 -6.47 -6.62 12.28
C VAL A 13 -7.58 -5.77 11.66
N CYS A 14 -7.59 -4.44 11.89
CA CYS A 14 -8.56 -3.54 11.27
C CYS A 14 -8.53 -3.65 9.75
N LEU A 15 -7.34 -3.64 9.14
CA LEU A 15 -7.20 -3.79 7.69
C LEU A 15 -7.76 -5.12 7.20
N ALA A 16 -7.45 -6.24 7.88
CA ALA A 16 -7.93 -7.56 7.51
C ALA A 16 -9.46 -7.66 7.61
N VAL A 17 -10.05 -7.14 8.67
CA VAL A 17 -11.51 -7.13 8.88
C VAL A 17 -12.20 -6.28 7.83
N PHE A 18 -11.73 -5.06 7.57
CA PHE A 18 -12.32 -4.18 6.56
C PHE A 18 -12.15 -4.72 5.15
N TYR A 19 -11.01 -5.33 4.83
CA TYR A 19 -10.82 -6.00 3.55
C TYR A 19 -11.78 -7.19 3.38
N LEU A 20 -11.95 -8.01 4.43
CA LEU A 20 -12.90 -9.11 4.40
C LEU A 20 -14.34 -8.60 4.18
N PHE A 21 -14.72 -7.54 4.88
CA PHE A 21 -16.03 -6.89 4.72
C PHE A 21 -16.23 -6.38 3.28
N TYR A 22 -15.23 -5.70 2.73
CA TYR A 22 -15.24 -5.28 1.33
C TYR A 22 -15.44 -6.47 0.40
N ARG A 23 -14.66 -7.54 0.57
CA ARG A 23 -14.71 -8.72 -0.29
C ARG A 23 -16.05 -9.43 -0.25
N LEU A 24 -16.70 -9.48 0.91
CA LEU A 24 -18.00 -10.15 1.08
C LEU A 24 -19.17 -9.33 0.50
N LEU A 25 -19.12 -8.02 0.65
CA LEU A 25 -20.26 -7.15 0.35
C LEU A 25 -20.11 -6.38 -0.97
N LEU A 26 -18.92 -5.85 -1.26
CA LEU A 26 -18.69 -4.90 -2.34
C LEU A 26 -17.98 -5.48 -3.56
N SER A 27 -17.29 -6.61 -3.45
CA SER A 27 -16.47 -7.14 -4.55
C SER A 27 -17.27 -7.57 -5.78
N ARG A 28 -18.58 -7.78 -5.63
CA ARG A 28 -19.49 -8.16 -6.73
C ARG A 28 -20.20 -6.98 -7.37
N GLU A 29 -20.04 -5.78 -6.83
CA GLU A 29 -20.68 -4.59 -7.34
C GLU A 29 -19.90 -4.01 -8.53
N THR A 30 -20.62 -3.63 -9.58
CA THR A 30 -20.06 -3.07 -10.82
C THR A 30 -19.64 -1.59 -10.71
N PHE A 31 -19.88 -0.95 -9.56
CA PHE A 31 -19.56 0.45 -9.33
C PHE A 31 -18.07 0.68 -9.09
N HIS A 32 -17.25 0.62 -10.14
CA HIS A 32 -15.78 0.71 -10.06
C HIS A 32 -15.26 1.96 -9.33
N ARG A 33 -15.93 3.12 -9.49
CA ARG A 33 -15.55 4.35 -8.76
C ARG A 33 -15.74 4.23 -7.25
N PHE A 34 -16.86 3.64 -6.84
CA PHE A 34 -17.18 3.43 -5.44
C PHE A 34 -16.21 2.43 -4.79
N ASN A 35 -15.96 1.31 -5.47
CA ASN A 35 -15.03 0.28 -5.02
C ASN A 35 -13.61 0.85 -4.82
N ARG A 36 -13.14 1.70 -5.74
CA ARG A 36 -11.85 2.39 -5.62
C ARG A 36 -11.79 3.27 -4.37
N ILE A 37 -12.80 4.10 -4.14
CA ILE A 37 -12.87 5.00 -2.96
C ILE A 37 -12.96 4.18 -1.68
N ALA A 38 -13.75 3.09 -1.68
CA ALA A 38 -13.88 2.19 -0.54
C ALA A 38 -12.54 1.54 -0.16
N LEU A 39 -11.79 1.01 -1.14
CA LEU A 39 -10.48 0.40 -0.88
C LEU A 39 -9.45 1.40 -0.35
N LEU A 40 -9.39 2.61 -0.91
CA LEU A 40 -8.52 3.67 -0.41
C LEU A 40 -8.96 4.13 0.99
N GLY A 41 -10.27 4.23 1.22
CA GLY A 41 -10.85 4.54 2.53
C GLY A 41 -10.48 3.50 3.59
N ILE A 42 -10.53 2.21 3.25
CA ILE A 42 -10.11 1.11 4.13
C ILE A 42 -8.64 1.24 4.53
N LEU A 43 -7.75 1.57 3.60
CA LEU A 43 -6.33 1.79 3.90
C LEU A 43 -6.14 2.92 4.91
N ILE A 44 -6.76 4.06 4.68
CA ILE A 44 -6.64 5.24 5.56
C ILE A 44 -7.28 4.95 6.92
N LEU A 45 -8.47 4.36 6.92
CA LEU A 45 -9.21 4.06 8.15
C LEU A 45 -8.49 3.05 9.04
N SER A 46 -7.90 2.01 8.45
CA SER A 46 -7.12 1.01 9.19
C SER A 46 -5.90 1.59 9.90
N CYS A 47 -5.33 2.66 9.36
CA CYS A 47 -4.24 3.39 10.00
C CYS A 47 -4.75 4.40 11.04
N ALA A 48 -5.92 5.02 10.81
CA ALA A 48 -6.45 6.07 11.67
C ALA A 48 -7.15 5.53 12.93
N ILE A 49 -7.94 4.46 12.81
CA ILE A 49 -8.72 3.89 13.92
C ILE A 49 -7.89 3.55 15.16
N PRO A 50 -6.69 2.94 15.07
CA PRO A 50 -5.90 2.64 16.25
C PRO A 50 -5.41 3.86 17.05
N PHE A 51 -5.47 5.07 16.47
CA PHE A 51 -5.19 6.31 17.20
C PHE A 51 -6.38 6.83 18.02
N VAL A 52 -7.59 6.33 17.72
CA VAL A 52 -8.79 6.74 18.46
C VAL A 52 -8.89 5.88 19.71
N GLU A 53 -8.66 6.47 20.87
CA GLU A 53 -8.93 5.83 22.14
C GLU A 53 -10.45 5.82 22.39
N VAL A 54 -11.07 4.66 22.16
CA VAL A 54 -12.48 4.47 22.48
C VAL A 54 -12.60 4.12 23.96
N THR A 55 -12.89 5.11 24.78
CA THR A 55 -13.20 4.90 26.20
C THR A 55 -14.65 4.42 26.31
N MET A 56 -14.87 3.12 26.33
CA MET A 56 -16.18 2.55 26.62
C MET A 56 -16.44 2.63 28.12
N LYS A 57 -17.58 3.22 28.49
CA LYS A 57 -18.00 3.35 29.89
C LYS A 57 -18.41 2.05 30.56
N GLU A 58 -18.67 1.00 29.77
CA GLU A 58 -18.92 -0.36 30.26
C GLU A 58 -18.02 -1.32 29.50
N PRO A 59 -17.12 -2.06 30.18
CA PRO A 59 -16.26 -3.01 29.54
C PRO A 59 -17.05 -4.26 29.17
N MET A 60 -17.21 -4.53 27.88
CA MET A 60 -17.49 -5.86 27.41
C MET A 60 -16.36 -6.80 27.86
N GLU A 61 -16.66 -8.05 28.25
CA GLU A 61 -15.66 -9.04 28.72
C GLU A 61 -14.47 -9.17 27.74
N VAL A 62 -14.72 -9.05 26.42
CA VAL A 62 -13.70 -9.11 25.39
C VAL A 62 -12.74 -7.91 25.45
N SER A 63 -13.24 -6.70 25.81
CA SER A 63 -12.39 -5.52 25.94
C SER A 63 -11.53 -5.58 27.20
N GLN A 64 -12.00 -6.22 28.26
CA GLN A 64 -11.19 -6.46 29.46
C GLN A 64 -10.01 -7.41 29.18
N GLN A 65 -10.21 -8.45 28.39
CA GLN A 65 -9.10 -9.35 28.00
C GLN A 65 -8.06 -8.61 27.13
N LEU A 66 -8.49 -7.78 26.20
CA LEU A 66 -7.55 -7.00 25.37
C LEU A 66 -6.81 -5.94 26.18
N LEU A 67 -7.51 -5.25 27.10
CA LEU A 67 -6.90 -4.29 28.02
C LEU A 67 -5.91 -4.99 28.96
N THR A 68 -6.23 -6.18 29.47
CA THR A 68 -5.32 -6.97 30.32
C THR A 68 -4.04 -7.35 29.59
N TRP A 69 -4.10 -7.70 28.31
CA TRP A 69 -2.90 -7.97 27.50
C TRP A 69 -2.06 -6.71 27.26
N GLU A 70 -2.69 -5.57 27.00
CA GLU A 70 -2.00 -4.29 26.84
C GLU A 70 -1.34 -3.84 28.16
N GLU A 71 -2.03 -3.99 29.27
CA GLU A 71 -1.55 -3.67 30.61
C GLU A 71 -0.45 -4.64 31.05
N LEU A 72 -0.56 -5.92 30.70
CA LEU A 72 0.46 -6.94 30.97
C LEU A 72 1.73 -6.70 30.14
N LEU A 73 1.60 -6.22 28.91
CA LEU A 73 2.71 -5.81 28.06
C LEU A 73 3.39 -4.53 28.60
N LEU A 74 2.60 -3.56 29.07
CA LEU A 74 3.09 -2.32 29.68
C LEU A 74 3.76 -2.59 31.05
N MET A 75 3.16 -3.42 31.90
CA MET A 75 3.77 -3.81 33.18
C MET A 75 5.04 -4.62 33.00
N ALA A 76 5.10 -5.49 31.99
CA ALA A 76 6.32 -6.23 31.67
C ALA A 76 7.44 -5.31 31.18
N ASP A 77 7.11 -4.18 30.58
CA ASP A 77 8.09 -3.14 30.16
C ASP A 77 8.52 -2.27 31.35
N LEU A 78 7.59 -1.92 32.25
CA LEU A 78 7.89 -1.19 33.50
C LEU A 78 8.73 -2.00 34.49
N ASN A 79 8.43 -3.27 34.70
CA ASN A 79 9.23 -4.15 35.56
C ASN A 79 10.65 -4.33 35.02
N ARG A 80 10.86 -4.23 33.73
CA ARG A 80 12.17 -4.30 33.14
C ARG A 80 13.01 -3.04 33.37
N THR A 81 12.37 -1.87 33.39
CA THR A 81 13.06 -0.60 33.73
C THR A 81 13.42 -0.52 35.22
N ALA A 82 12.63 -1.16 36.09
CA ALA A 82 12.89 -1.19 37.54
C ALA A 82 14.02 -2.19 37.93
N THR A 83 14.31 -3.20 37.11
CA THR A 83 15.37 -4.19 37.38
C THR A 83 16.73 -3.88 36.76
N VAL A 84 16.91 -2.70 36.16
CA VAL A 84 18.15 -2.31 35.45
C VAL A 84 19.32 -2.00 36.40
N GLU A 85 19.14 -2.02 37.73
CA GLU A 85 20.25 -1.68 38.67
C GLU A 85 21.22 -2.82 38.97
N ALA A 86 21.01 -4.05 38.52
CA ALA A 86 21.97 -5.12 38.79
C ALA A 86 21.90 -6.34 37.84
N ALA A 87 22.10 -6.17 36.52
CA ALA A 87 22.28 -7.37 35.69
C ALA A 87 23.34 -7.19 34.61
N PRO A 88 24.30 -8.11 34.49
CA PRO A 88 25.30 -8.08 33.45
C PRO A 88 24.67 -8.46 32.11
N VAL A 89 25.10 -7.76 31.07
CA VAL A 89 24.98 -8.07 29.64
C VAL A 89 23.56 -8.54 29.20
N SER A 90 22.83 -7.63 28.63
CA SER A 90 21.51 -7.77 28.09
C SER A 90 21.36 -9.00 27.18
N ALA A 91 20.73 -10.06 27.70
CA ALA A 91 20.21 -11.09 26.83
C ALA A 91 19.16 -10.46 25.90
N ILE A 92 19.40 -10.52 24.57
CA ILE A 92 18.48 -10.02 23.55
C ILE A 92 17.12 -10.67 23.78
N THR A 93 16.12 -9.85 24.05
CA THR A 93 14.77 -10.35 24.31
C THR A 93 14.09 -10.69 22.97
N TRP A 94 13.19 -11.68 22.99
CA TRP A 94 12.38 -12.04 21.83
C TRP A 94 11.62 -10.84 21.22
N ARG A 95 11.26 -9.83 22.02
CA ARG A 95 10.65 -8.57 21.56
C ARG A 95 11.61 -7.75 20.68
N GLU A 96 12.88 -7.65 21.07
CA GLU A 96 13.90 -6.94 20.29
C GLU A 96 14.16 -7.66 18.97
N VAL A 97 14.16 -8.99 18.99
CA VAL A 97 14.26 -9.80 17.76
C VAL A 97 13.09 -9.54 16.84
N LEU A 98 11.84 -9.55 17.34
CA LEU A 98 10.66 -9.25 16.53
C LEU A 98 10.71 -7.83 15.96
N LEU A 99 11.12 -6.84 16.75
CA LEU A 99 11.29 -5.47 16.26
C LEU A 99 12.34 -5.40 15.16
N MET A 100 13.48 -6.05 15.34
CA MET A 100 14.53 -6.11 14.31
C MET A 100 14.01 -6.76 13.02
N VAL A 101 13.30 -7.88 13.11
CA VAL A 101 12.72 -8.55 11.95
C VAL A 101 11.70 -7.64 11.26
N TYR A 102 10.86 -6.95 12.02
CA TYR A 102 9.89 -6.01 11.48
C TYR A 102 10.56 -4.84 10.75
N LEU A 103 11.57 -4.22 11.37
CA LEU A 103 12.33 -3.11 10.76
C LEU A 103 13.12 -3.56 9.53
N LEU A 104 13.73 -4.74 9.56
CA LEU A 104 14.40 -5.31 8.39
C LEU A 104 13.43 -5.52 7.24
N GLY A 105 12.22 -5.99 7.52
CA GLY A 105 11.15 -6.11 6.52
C GLY A 105 10.79 -4.75 5.90
N ILE A 106 10.59 -3.71 6.72
CA ILE A 106 10.33 -2.35 6.22
C ILE A 106 11.47 -1.87 5.32
N VAL A 107 12.72 -1.99 5.77
CA VAL A 107 13.91 -1.56 5.01
C VAL A 107 14.00 -2.33 3.70
N PHE A 108 13.79 -3.65 3.71
CA PHE A 108 13.82 -4.47 2.52
C PHE A 108 12.77 -4.02 1.47
N PHE A 109 11.52 -3.85 1.87
CA PHE A 109 10.45 -3.43 0.96
C PHE A 109 10.65 -1.98 0.50
N PHE A 110 11.14 -1.10 1.36
CA PHE A 110 11.50 0.27 1.00
C PHE A 110 12.59 0.30 -0.07
N LEU A 111 13.72 -0.40 0.15
CA LEU A 111 14.82 -0.47 -0.81
C LEU A 111 14.38 -1.09 -2.14
N ARG A 112 13.57 -2.14 -2.11
CA ARG A 112 12.98 -2.74 -3.30
C ARG A 112 12.17 -1.73 -4.11
N ASN A 113 11.35 -0.91 -3.44
CA ASN A 113 10.54 0.11 -4.09
C ASN A 113 11.38 1.25 -4.66
N VAL A 114 12.35 1.75 -3.89
CA VAL A 114 13.30 2.76 -4.37
C VAL A 114 14.06 2.25 -5.59
N TRP A 115 14.49 0.99 -5.57
CA TRP A 115 15.17 0.39 -6.72
C TRP A 115 14.26 0.28 -7.95
N SER A 116 13.02 -0.14 -7.77
CA SER A 116 12.01 -0.20 -8.83
C SER A 116 11.76 1.19 -9.43
N LEU A 117 11.57 2.19 -8.58
CA LEU A 117 11.36 3.59 -8.97
C LEU A 117 12.57 4.16 -9.72
N THR A 118 13.78 3.95 -9.20
CA THR A 118 15.02 4.40 -9.86
C THR A 118 15.23 3.74 -11.21
N ARG A 119 14.91 2.45 -11.33
CA ARG A 119 14.97 1.72 -12.60
C ARG A 119 13.99 2.32 -13.62
N MET A 120 12.77 2.61 -13.19
CA MET A 120 11.76 3.26 -14.03
C MET A 120 12.19 4.67 -14.44
N LEU A 121 12.69 5.49 -13.51
CA LEU A 121 13.17 6.85 -13.80
C LEU A 121 14.40 6.84 -14.75
N ARG A 122 15.31 5.87 -14.63
CA ARG A 122 16.42 5.70 -15.57
C ARG A 122 15.92 5.36 -16.97
N LEU A 123 14.89 4.55 -17.06
CA LEU A 123 14.27 4.18 -18.34
C LEU A 123 13.65 5.41 -19.00
N ILE A 124 12.91 6.23 -18.24
CA ILE A 124 12.34 7.50 -18.71
C ILE A 124 13.44 8.46 -19.20
N LYS A 125 14.52 8.62 -18.42
CA LYS A 125 15.64 9.51 -18.77
C LYS A 125 16.45 9.04 -19.98
N GLY A 126 16.52 7.73 -20.22
CA GLY A 126 17.24 7.13 -21.34
C GLY A 126 16.43 7.02 -22.63
N SER A 127 15.22 7.53 -22.67
CA SER A 127 14.27 7.41 -23.78
C SER A 127 14.11 8.75 -24.51
N THR A 128 13.64 8.69 -25.77
CA THR A 128 13.49 9.87 -26.62
C THR A 128 12.12 10.52 -26.39
N LEU A 129 12.10 11.82 -26.10
CA LEU A 129 10.87 12.59 -25.97
C LEU A 129 10.27 12.83 -27.36
N VAL A 130 9.02 12.38 -27.58
CA VAL A 130 8.35 12.50 -28.88
C VAL A 130 7.38 13.68 -28.89
N ARG A 131 6.54 13.79 -27.86
CA ARG A 131 5.47 14.80 -27.83
C ARG A 131 5.13 15.17 -26.39
N GLN A 132 4.83 16.43 -26.21
CA GLN A 132 4.23 16.93 -24.96
C GLN A 132 2.92 17.61 -25.30
N GLU A 133 1.82 17.07 -24.77
CA GLU A 133 0.48 17.60 -25.02
C GLU A 133 -0.36 17.54 -23.74
N ASN A 134 -1.11 18.60 -23.45
CA ASN A 134 -1.98 18.69 -22.27
C ASN A 134 -1.31 18.33 -20.92
N GLY A 135 0.00 18.59 -20.79
CA GLY A 135 0.77 18.28 -19.58
C GLY A 135 1.15 16.79 -19.46
N ILE A 136 0.89 15.97 -20.48
CA ILE A 136 1.33 14.59 -20.59
C ILE A 136 2.55 14.53 -21.50
N THR A 137 3.55 13.79 -21.10
CA THR A 137 4.81 13.62 -21.83
C THR A 137 4.87 12.21 -22.42
N LEU A 138 4.82 12.12 -23.75
CA LEU A 138 4.99 10.88 -24.49
C LEU A 138 6.46 10.62 -24.75
N ILE A 139 6.90 9.45 -24.36
CA ILE A 139 8.29 9.00 -24.44
C ILE A 139 8.35 7.68 -25.20
N THR A 140 9.21 7.59 -26.20
CA THR A 140 9.44 6.35 -26.95
C THR A 140 10.76 5.70 -26.56
N HIS A 141 10.74 4.38 -26.61
CA HIS A 141 11.89 3.54 -26.31
C HIS A 141 12.12 2.51 -27.44
N GLN A 142 13.39 2.31 -27.81
CA GLN A 142 13.76 1.35 -28.89
C GLN A 142 13.62 -0.11 -28.46
N LYS A 143 13.72 -0.40 -27.14
CA LYS A 143 13.56 -1.78 -26.64
C LYS A 143 12.08 -2.13 -26.61
N LYS A 144 11.76 -3.41 -26.87
CA LYS A 144 10.43 -3.96 -26.75
C LYS A 144 10.06 -4.06 -25.26
N ILE A 145 9.35 -3.06 -24.76
CA ILE A 145 8.86 -2.96 -23.37
C ILE A 145 7.36 -2.78 -23.47
N ALA A 146 6.61 -3.47 -22.60
CA ALA A 146 5.16 -3.24 -22.50
C ALA A 146 4.88 -1.77 -22.23
N PRO A 147 3.90 -1.17 -22.91
CA PRO A 147 3.48 0.19 -22.65
C PRO A 147 3.09 0.37 -21.17
N PHE A 148 3.40 1.51 -20.61
CA PHE A 148 2.96 1.87 -19.26
C PHE A 148 2.88 3.37 -19.09
N SER A 149 2.02 3.79 -18.17
CA SER A 149 1.89 5.19 -17.76
C SER A 149 2.22 5.37 -16.29
N TRP A 150 2.90 6.47 -15.97
CA TRP A 150 3.22 6.84 -14.60
C TRP A 150 3.14 8.37 -14.42
N MET A 151 2.29 8.81 -13.48
CA MET A 151 2.03 10.22 -13.21
C MET A 151 1.62 11.00 -14.46
N LYS A 152 2.60 11.59 -15.16
CA LYS A 152 2.43 12.40 -16.39
C LYS A 152 3.19 11.83 -17.59
N PHE A 153 3.84 10.70 -17.41
CA PHE A 153 4.66 10.09 -18.45
C PHE A 153 3.95 8.87 -19.03
N VAL A 154 3.94 8.76 -20.34
CA VAL A 154 3.57 7.54 -21.08
C VAL A 154 4.81 7.04 -21.76
N VAL A 155 5.17 5.79 -21.53
CA VAL A 155 6.30 5.11 -22.16
C VAL A 155 5.78 4.04 -23.08
N ILE A 156 6.14 4.08 -24.35
CA ILE A 156 5.72 3.13 -25.37
C ILE A 156 6.90 2.75 -26.24
N SER A 157 6.93 1.53 -26.80
CA SER A 157 7.96 1.18 -27.75
C SER A 157 7.68 1.84 -29.12
N GLU A 158 8.74 2.15 -29.89
CA GLU A 158 8.59 2.73 -31.24
C GLU A 158 7.77 1.82 -32.17
N LYS A 159 7.87 0.49 -31.96
CA LYS A 159 7.12 -0.50 -32.72
C LYS A 159 5.63 -0.44 -32.41
N ASP A 160 5.26 -0.48 -31.13
CA ASP A 160 3.87 -0.45 -30.69
C ASP A 160 3.20 0.88 -31.03
N LEU A 161 3.97 1.97 -31.00
CA LEU A 161 3.47 3.29 -31.43
C LEU A 161 3.09 3.33 -32.93
N LYS A 162 3.83 2.58 -33.77
CA LYS A 162 3.55 2.51 -35.22
C LYS A 162 2.44 1.53 -35.57
N GLU A 163 2.32 0.43 -34.81
CA GLU A 163 1.35 -0.65 -35.10
C GLU A 163 -0.04 -0.33 -34.52
N ASN A 164 -0.12 0.04 -33.23
CA ASN A 164 -1.37 0.24 -32.48
C ASN A 164 -1.32 1.46 -31.55
N GLY A 165 -0.60 2.53 -31.96
CA GLY A 165 -0.29 3.64 -31.09
C GLY A 165 -1.52 4.38 -30.56
N GLU A 166 -2.55 4.56 -31.35
CA GLU A 166 -3.73 5.34 -30.99
C GLU A 166 -4.55 4.66 -29.88
N GLU A 167 -4.78 3.35 -30.01
CA GLU A 167 -5.50 2.55 -29.02
C GLU A 167 -4.73 2.48 -27.70
N ILE A 168 -3.43 2.17 -27.76
CA ILE A 168 -2.56 2.08 -26.58
C ILE A 168 -2.49 3.44 -25.86
N LEU A 169 -2.33 4.53 -26.60
CA LEU A 169 -2.27 5.88 -26.01
C LEU A 169 -3.58 6.28 -25.34
N THR A 170 -4.71 5.96 -25.95
CA THR A 170 -6.04 6.21 -25.36
C THR A 170 -6.17 5.49 -24.01
N HIS A 171 -5.75 4.23 -23.95
CA HIS A 171 -5.73 3.44 -22.72
C HIS A 171 -4.81 4.06 -21.65
N GLU A 172 -3.57 4.38 -21.99
CA GLU A 172 -2.60 4.97 -21.05
C GLU A 172 -2.99 6.38 -20.59
N TYR A 173 -3.60 7.18 -21.46
CA TYR A 173 -4.12 8.49 -21.09
C TYR A 173 -5.28 8.39 -20.09
N ALA A 174 -6.13 7.35 -20.20
CA ALA A 174 -7.17 7.09 -19.23
C ALA A 174 -6.58 6.82 -17.83
N HIS A 175 -5.48 6.05 -17.72
CA HIS A 175 -4.77 5.82 -16.45
C HIS A 175 -4.26 7.13 -15.84
N ILE A 176 -3.65 8.00 -16.63
CA ILE A 176 -3.13 9.30 -16.17
C ILE A 176 -4.27 10.21 -15.73
N ARG A 177 -5.30 10.35 -16.55
CA ARG A 177 -6.47 11.21 -16.27
C ARG A 177 -7.14 10.82 -14.95
N LYS A 178 -7.19 9.54 -14.65
CA LYS A 178 -7.80 8.99 -13.43
C LYS A 178 -6.84 8.90 -12.24
N ARG A 179 -5.56 9.29 -12.41
CA ARG A 179 -4.53 9.32 -11.37
C ARG A 179 -4.29 7.98 -10.68
N HIS A 180 -4.42 6.85 -11.40
CA HIS A 180 -4.22 5.52 -10.85
C HIS A 180 -2.83 5.31 -10.21
N SER A 181 -1.80 6.00 -10.71
CA SER A 181 -0.45 5.96 -10.13
C SER A 181 -0.40 6.42 -8.67
N ILE A 182 -1.28 7.37 -8.29
CA ILE A 182 -1.34 7.87 -6.90
C ILE A 182 -1.97 6.82 -5.99
N ASP A 183 -3.00 6.14 -6.44
CA ASP A 183 -3.67 5.09 -5.65
C ASP A 183 -2.71 3.95 -5.33
N LEU A 184 -1.96 3.50 -6.35
CA LEU A 184 -0.97 2.45 -6.18
C LEU A 184 0.19 2.90 -5.29
N LEU A 185 0.60 4.17 -5.35
CA LEU A 185 1.62 4.73 -4.46
C LEU A 185 1.16 4.71 -3.00
N ILE A 186 -0.11 5.09 -2.73
CA ILE A 186 -0.70 5.04 -1.38
C ILE A 186 -0.72 3.59 -0.89
N ALA A 187 -1.16 2.65 -1.73
CA ALA A 187 -1.16 1.22 -1.38
C ALA A 187 0.26 0.71 -1.08
N ASP A 188 1.27 1.11 -1.85
CA ASP A 188 2.67 0.72 -1.63
C ASP A 188 3.21 1.27 -0.30
N ILE A 189 2.87 2.51 0.06
CA ILE A 189 3.25 3.09 1.36
C ILE A 189 2.63 2.28 2.52
N CYS A 190 1.37 1.90 2.42
CA CYS A 190 0.74 1.06 3.44
C CYS A 190 1.40 -0.33 3.55
N ILE A 191 1.79 -0.93 2.42
CA ILE A 191 2.49 -2.21 2.39
C ILE A 191 3.85 -2.14 3.09
N PHE A 192 4.57 -1.02 3.07
CA PHE A 192 5.84 -0.91 3.81
C PHE A 192 5.64 -1.15 5.31
N PHE A 193 4.58 -0.60 5.87
CA PHE A 193 4.28 -0.74 7.30
C PHE A 193 3.60 -2.06 7.63
N GLN A 194 2.85 -2.62 6.68
CA GLN A 194 2.08 -3.86 6.86
C GLN A 194 2.53 -4.98 5.92
N TRP A 195 3.83 -5.07 5.64
CA TRP A 195 4.40 -6.05 4.72
C TRP A 195 4.09 -7.51 5.09
N PHE A 196 3.93 -7.78 6.38
CA PHE A 196 3.59 -9.10 6.93
C PHE A 196 2.09 -9.43 6.83
N ASN A 197 1.23 -8.44 6.56
CA ASN A 197 -0.23 -8.61 6.50
C ASN A 197 -0.67 -9.00 5.08
N PRO A 198 -1.22 -10.23 4.87
CA PRO A 198 -1.67 -10.63 3.54
C PRO A 198 -2.82 -9.78 3.00
N ALA A 199 -3.65 -9.19 3.87
CA ALA A 199 -4.76 -8.34 3.45
C ALA A 199 -4.28 -7.09 2.71
N SER A 200 -3.12 -6.53 3.06
CA SER A 200 -2.55 -5.36 2.37
C SER A 200 -2.17 -5.68 0.92
N TRP A 201 -1.65 -6.88 0.67
CA TRP A 201 -1.30 -7.35 -0.67
C TRP A 201 -2.52 -7.64 -1.53
N LEU A 202 -3.51 -8.32 -0.94
CA LEU A 202 -4.77 -8.62 -1.61
C LEU A 202 -5.53 -7.33 -1.96
N LEU A 203 -5.55 -6.36 -1.04
CA LEU A 203 -6.17 -5.06 -1.29
C LEU A 203 -5.49 -4.30 -2.45
N LYS A 204 -4.15 -4.32 -2.51
CA LYS A 204 -3.41 -3.75 -3.65
C LYS A 204 -3.76 -4.45 -4.96
N GLN A 205 -3.87 -5.79 -4.94
CA GLN A 205 -4.25 -6.56 -6.12
C GLN A 205 -5.65 -6.19 -6.61
N GLU A 206 -6.62 -6.07 -5.70
CA GLU A 206 -7.97 -5.62 -6.05
C GLU A 206 -7.98 -4.20 -6.61
N LEU A 207 -7.18 -3.30 -6.02
CA LEU A 207 -7.04 -1.94 -6.54
C LEU A 207 -6.48 -1.92 -7.96
N GLN A 208 -5.49 -2.78 -8.25
CA GLN A 208 -4.94 -2.96 -9.60
C GLN A 208 -5.99 -3.50 -10.58
N ASN A 209 -6.77 -4.51 -10.17
CA ASN A 209 -7.83 -5.08 -10.97
C ASN A 209 -8.90 -4.05 -11.33
N ILE A 210 -9.35 -3.26 -10.36
CA ILE A 210 -10.31 -2.17 -10.59
C ILE A 210 -9.74 -1.13 -11.55
N CYS A 211 -8.45 -0.78 -11.42
CA CYS A 211 -7.80 0.14 -12.35
C CYS A 211 -7.81 -0.39 -13.79
N LEU A 212 -7.59 -1.68 -14.00
CA LEU A 212 -7.60 -2.31 -15.32
C LEU A 212 -9.02 -2.37 -15.91
N LEU A 213 -10.01 -2.86 -15.16
CA LEU A 213 -11.39 -2.94 -15.60
C LEU A 213 -11.97 -1.58 -16.01
N TYR A 214 -11.66 -0.56 -15.22
CA TYR A 214 -12.15 0.79 -15.48
C TYR A 214 -11.54 1.47 -16.70
N THR A 215 -10.39 0.99 -17.18
CA THR A 215 -9.78 1.48 -18.42
C THR A 215 -10.31 0.78 -19.65
N SER A 216 -10.70 -0.50 -19.56
CA SER A 216 -11.36 -1.19 -20.66
C SER A 216 -12.75 -0.58 -20.96
N ASP A 217 -13.56 -0.32 -19.94
CA ASP A 217 -14.88 0.31 -20.12
C ASP A 217 -14.78 1.71 -20.77
N ALA A 218 -13.72 2.46 -20.43
CA ALA A 218 -13.52 3.79 -21.01
C ALA A 218 -12.98 3.77 -22.46
N ALA A 219 -12.44 2.66 -22.91
CA ALA A 219 -12.01 2.46 -24.31
C ALA A 219 -13.21 2.03 -25.20
N ASP A 220 -14.20 1.37 -24.60
CA ASP A 220 -15.41 0.92 -25.33
C ASP A 220 -16.46 2.05 -25.49
N GLU A 221 -16.38 3.13 -24.70
CA GLU A 221 -17.29 4.29 -24.77
C GLU A 221 -16.79 5.43 -25.70
N GLY A 222 -15.62 5.32 -26.31
CA GLY A 222 -14.98 6.34 -27.18
C GLY A 222 -14.89 5.92 -28.62
#